data_9c26797d21b13f5fa033f01528fcc93d
#
_entry.id   9c26797d21b13f5fa033f01528fcc93d
#
_cell.length_a   1.000
_cell.length_b   1.000
_cell.length_c   1.000
_cell.angle_alpha   90.00
_cell.angle_beta   90.00
_cell.angle_gamma   90.00
#
_symmetry.space_group_name_H-M   'P 1'
#
loop_
_entity.id
_entity.type
_entity.pdbx_description
1 polymer ?
#
loop_
_entity_poly.entity_id
_entity_poly.type
_entity_poly.pdbx_seq_one_letter_code
_entity_poly.pdbx_strand_id
1 'polypeptide(L)'
;MFELMGLHSYYGKSHVVQGISLNVGDGEAVGLVGRNGVGKTTTLKSIVGLVAGTKGRVLLNGADMASRPTHLRAALGIGYVPEERAVFPNMTVEENIRIGAMLLSGNRDSVLTTAYDLFPLLRERRSQLAGTLSGGQQKMLGLARGLALRPKLLLVDEPSEGLMPINMELIARALLKATDEGISVLVVDASFDLLRIACKRLYVMDNGILTGSYRPGDFSNPDQLAATYLGAGA
;
A
#
# COMPACT_ATOMS: atom_id res chain seq x y z
N MET A 1 11.91 -7.76 7.43
CA MET A 1 11.64 -6.51 8.18
C MET A 1 11.96 -5.31 7.31
N PHE A 2 11.11 -4.28 7.32
CA PHE A 2 11.31 -3.00 6.60
C PHE A 2 11.51 -1.87 7.61
N GLU A 3 12.46 -0.96 7.31
CA GLU A 3 12.74 0.20 8.15
C GLU A 3 12.94 1.45 7.30
N LEU A 4 12.33 2.54 7.73
CA LEU A 4 12.49 3.87 7.20
C LEU A 4 13.12 4.74 8.28
N MET A 5 14.26 5.37 7.98
CA MET A 5 15.03 6.13 8.97
C MET A 5 15.29 7.54 8.47
N GLY A 6 14.70 8.52 9.16
CA GLY A 6 14.90 9.94 8.87
C GLY A 6 14.58 10.30 7.43
N LEU A 7 13.44 9.84 6.88
CA LEU A 7 13.06 10.15 5.51
C LEU A 7 12.66 11.60 5.37
N HIS A 8 13.34 12.31 4.46
CA HIS A 8 12.95 13.63 3.99
C HIS A 8 12.65 13.56 2.50
N SER A 9 11.60 14.24 2.05
CA SER A 9 11.23 14.27 0.63
C SER A 9 10.84 15.66 0.19
N TYR A 10 11.37 16.05 -0.98
CA TYR A 10 11.24 17.40 -1.53
C TYR A 10 10.69 17.36 -2.95
N TYR A 11 9.76 18.25 -3.26
CA TYR A 11 9.39 18.64 -4.63
C TYR A 11 9.87 20.07 -4.89
N GLY A 12 11.01 20.20 -5.59
CA GLY A 12 11.68 21.49 -5.74
C GLY A 12 12.10 22.04 -4.37
N LYS A 13 11.52 23.17 -3.96
CA LYS A 13 11.77 23.81 -2.65
C LYS A 13 10.78 23.34 -1.56
N SER A 14 9.72 22.65 -1.92
CA SER A 14 8.72 22.19 -0.95
C SER A 14 9.21 20.96 -0.20
N HIS A 15 9.34 21.06 1.11
CA HIS A 15 9.71 19.97 2.03
C HIS A 15 8.44 19.27 2.51
N VAL A 16 8.05 18.17 1.85
CA VAL A 16 6.76 17.50 2.05
C VAL A 16 6.83 16.43 3.14
N VAL A 17 7.93 15.67 3.21
CA VAL A 17 8.14 14.66 4.28
C VAL A 17 9.36 15.08 5.08
N GLN A 18 9.23 15.15 6.41
CA GLN A 18 10.13 15.90 7.28
C GLN A 18 10.75 15.00 8.38
N GLY A 19 11.65 14.09 7.98
CA GLY A 19 12.44 13.28 8.92
C GLY A 19 11.67 12.14 9.56
N ILE A 20 10.70 11.54 8.85
CA ILE A 20 9.92 10.45 9.41
C ILE A 20 10.73 9.15 9.53
N SER A 21 10.45 8.40 10.60
CA SER A 21 11.00 7.06 10.83
C SER A 21 9.87 6.11 11.23
N LEU A 22 9.77 4.98 10.52
CA LEU A 22 8.79 3.94 10.81
C LEU A 22 9.38 2.57 10.43
N ASN A 23 8.76 1.52 10.93
CA ASN A 23 9.14 0.16 10.57
C ASN A 23 7.91 -0.72 10.32
N VAL A 24 8.09 -1.79 9.55
CA VAL A 24 7.12 -2.85 9.33
C VAL A 24 7.79 -4.17 9.59
N GLY A 25 7.26 -4.96 10.52
CA GLY A 25 7.74 -6.31 10.83
C GLY A 25 7.48 -7.29 9.69
N ASP A 26 8.12 -8.47 9.77
CA ASP A 26 7.86 -9.53 8.79
C ASP A 26 6.42 -10.05 8.96
N GLY A 27 5.66 -10.12 7.86
CA GLY A 27 4.24 -10.51 7.89
C GLY A 27 3.35 -9.57 8.73
N GLU A 28 3.76 -8.32 8.91
CA GLU A 28 2.97 -7.29 9.59
C GLU A 28 2.29 -6.37 8.59
N ALA A 29 1.01 -6.03 8.85
CA ALA A 29 0.35 -4.89 8.21
C ALA A 29 0.40 -3.68 9.14
N VAL A 30 0.96 -2.59 8.63
CA VAL A 30 1.08 -1.30 9.32
C VAL A 30 0.33 -0.25 8.51
N GLY A 31 -0.48 0.57 9.18
CA GLY A 31 -1.17 1.70 8.58
C GLY A 31 -0.40 3.01 8.79
N LEU A 32 -0.47 3.89 7.80
CA LEU A 32 -0.08 5.30 7.91
C LEU A 32 -1.31 6.14 7.61
N VAL A 33 -1.88 6.76 8.63
CA VAL A 33 -3.10 7.55 8.55
C VAL A 33 -2.79 9.04 8.68
N GLY A 34 -3.61 9.87 8.07
CA GLY A 34 -3.50 11.32 8.13
C GLY A 34 -4.38 11.98 7.08
N ARG A 35 -4.60 13.29 7.21
CA ARG A 35 -5.42 14.08 6.26
C ARG A 35 -4.83 14.03 4.85
N ASN A 36 -5.64 14.39 3.85
CA ASN A 36 -5.15 14.52 2.49
C ASN A 36 -4.12 15.65 2.41
N GLY A 37 -3.05 15.42 1.64
CA GLY A 37 -1.97 16.39 1.45
C GLY A 37 -0.88 16.41 2.53
N VAL A 38 -0.97 15.62 3.61
CA VAL A 38 0.06 15.61 4.68
C VAL A 38 1.36 14.89 4.31
N GLY A 39 1.42 14.20 3.14
CA GLY A 39 2.65 13.55 2.66
C GLY A 39 2.63 12.02 2.62
N LYS A 40 1.48 11.36 2.87
CA LYS A 40 1.34 9.89 2.86
C LYS A 40 1.79 9.25 1.53
N THR A 41 1.16 9.63 0.42
CA THR A 41 1.52 9.17 -0.93
C THR A 41 2.96 9.51 -1.29
N THR A 42 3.45 10.70 -0.87
CA THR A 42 4.85 11.10 -1.08
C THR A 42 5.80 10.16 -0.34
N THR A 43 5.45 9.72 0.86
CA THR A 43 6.23 8.72 1.61
C THR A 43 6.35 7.42 0.82
N LEU A 44 5.24 6.86 0.32
CA LEU A 44 5.28 5.64 -0.50
C LEU A 44 6.09 5.84 -1.78
N LYS A 45 5.87 6.94 -2.50
CA LYS A 45 6.61 7.27 -3.72
C LYS A 45 8.12 7.42 -3.45
N SER A 46 8.52 7.92 -2.29
CA SER A 46 9.92 8.01 -1.88
C SER A 46 10.52 6.63 -1.60
N ILE A 47 9.77 5.74 -0.93
CA ILE A 47 10.21 4.35 -0.68
C ILE A 47 10.45 3.61 -1.99
N VAL A 48 9.62 3.79 -3.01
CA VAL A 48 9.82 3.14 -4.32
C VAL A 48 10.83 3.87 -5.22
N GLY A 49 11.30 5.06 -4.83
CA GLY A 49 12.30 5.83 -5.58
C GLY A 49 11.73 6.68 -6.73
N LEU A 50 10.48 7.10 -6.63
CA LEU A 50 9.82 7.98 -7.59
C LEU A 50 9.97 9.47 -7.26
N VAL A 51 10.49 9.81 -6.08
CA VAL A 51 10.76 11.20 -5.68
C VAL A 51 12.27 11.44 -5.70
N ALA A 52 12.73 12.28 -6.61
CA ALA A 52 14.17 12.56 -6.79
C ALA A 52 14.80 13.26 -5.56
N GLY A 53 14.07 14.17 -4.91
CA GLY A 53 14.52 14.91 -3.73
C GLY A 53 14.38 14.14 -2.42
N THR A 54 14.78 12.86 -2.38
CA THR A 54 14.65 12.02 -1.18
C THR A 54 15.98 11.89 -0.44
N LYS A 55 15.94 12.04 0.91
CA LYS A 55 17.08 11.82 1.83
C LYS A 55 16.64 10.88 2.96
N GLY A 56 17.60 10.28 3.66
CA GLY A 56 17.35 9.27 4.69
C GLY A 56 17.65 7.87 4.19
N ARG A 57 17.29 6.86 4.99
CA ARG A 57 17.56 5.44 4.67
C ARG A 57 16.27 4.67 4.50
N VAL A 58 16.27 3.80 3.50
CA VAL A 58 15.17 2.87 3.19
C VAL A 58 15.75 1.46 3.24
N LEU A 59 15.50 0.73 4.30
CA LEU A 59 16.09 -0.59 4.53
C LEU A 59 15.04 -1.69 4.30
N LEU A 60 15.36 -2.66 3.46
CA LEU A 60 14.58 -3.89 3.30
C LEU A 60 15.48 -5.09 3.67
N ASN A 61 15.15 -5.78 4.75
CA ASN A 61 15.96 -6.87 5.32
C ASN A 61 17.42 -6.44 5.53
N GLY A 62 17.63 -5.24 6.07
CA GLY A 62 18.94 -4.66 6.34
C GLY A 62 19.68 -4.09 5.12
N ALA A 63 19.19 -4.35 3.89
CA ALA A 63 19.79 -3.79 2.68
C ALA A 63 19.25 -2.39 2.37
N ASP A 64 20.12 -1.42 2.14
CA ASP A 64 19.73 -0.05 1.83
C ASP A 64 19.26 0.06 0.36
N MET A 65 18.02 0.55 0.19
CA MET A 65 17.38 0.76 -1.09
C MET A 65 17.51 2.21 -1.59
N ALA A 66 18.00 3.16 -0.76
CA ALA A 66 17.96 4.59 -1.07
C ALA A 66 18.66 4.94 -2.40
N SER A 67 19.79 4.30 -2.69
CA SER A 67 20.56 4.49 -3.94
C SER A 67 20.08 3.64 -5.12
N ARG A 68 19.10 2.72 -4.91
CA ARG A 68 18.64 1.80 -5.95
C ARG A 68 17.55 2.46 -6.80
N PRO A 69 17.60 2.38 -8.13
CA PRO A 69 16.50 2.85 -8.98
C PRO A 69 15.25 2.01 -8.79
N THR A 70 14.08 2.57 -9.11
CA THR A 70 12.75 1.97 -8.90
C THR A 70 12.64 0.52 -9.37
N HIS A 71 13.11 0.20 -10.58
CA HIS A 71 13.02 -1.16 -11.12
C HIS A 71 13.83 -2.18 -10.32
N LEU A 72 14.97 -1.79 -9.74
CA LEU A 72 15.74 -2.68 -8.87
C LEU A 72 15.07 -2.85 -7.51
N ARG A 73 14.44 -1.80 -6.96
CA ARG A 73 13.65 -1.94 -5.72
C ARG A 73 12.51 -2.93 -5.91
N ALA A 74 11.81 -2.88 -7.06
CA ALA A 74 10.78 -3.85 -7.41
C ALA A 74 11.34 -5.27 -7.51
N ALA A 75 12.46 -5.47 -8.22
CA ALA A 75 13.13 -6.77 -8.35
C ALA A 75 13.63 -7.34 -7.00
N LEU A 76 13.95 -6.47 -6.04
CA LEU A 76 14.37 -6.85 -4.68
C LEU A 76 13.18 -7.17 -3.75
N GLY A 77 11.95 -6.92 -4.20
CA GLY A 77 10.73 -7.33 -3.51
C GLY A 77 9.89 -6.19 -2.93
N ILE A 78 10.01 -4.95 -3.43
CA ILE A 78 9.10 -3.86 -3.07
C ILE A 78 7.99 -3.77 -4.12
N GLY A 79 6.75 -4.13 -3.74
CA GLY A 79 5.54 -3.93 -4.55
C GLY A 79 4.88 -2.59 -4.24
N TYR A 80 4.26 -1.98 -5.23
CA TYR A 80 3.50 -0.73 -5.05
C TYR A 80 2.18 -0.76 -5.80
N VAL A 81 1.11 -0.52 -5.08
CA VAL A 81 -0.26 -0.34 -5.59
C VAL A 81 -0.61 1.14 -5.42
N PRO A 82 -0.59 1.93 -6.50
CA PRO A 82 -0.92 3.34 -6.43
C PRO A 82 -2.44 3.56 -6.28
N GLU A 83 -2.83 4.70 -5.73
CA GLU A 83 -4.21 5.16 -5.63
C GLU A 83 -4.89 5.24 -7.01
N GLU A 84 -4.24 5.93 -7.94
CA GLU A 84 -4.70 6.10 -9.31
C GLU A 84 -3.95 5.20 -10.28
N ARG A 85 -4.60 4.87 -11.43
CA ARG A 85 -4.00 4.08 -12.51
C ARG A 85 -3.44 2.74 -12.04
N ALA A 86 -4.13 2.14 -11.06
CA ALA A 86 -3.73 0.84 -10.51
C ALA A 86 -3.82 -0.31 -11.53
N VAL A 87 -4.42 -0.09 -12.71
CA VAL A 87 -4.58 -1.11 -13.76
C VAL A 87 -4.12 -0.61 -15.13
N PHE A 88 -3.82 -1.54 -16.03
CA PHE A 88 -3.62 -1.27 -17.46
C PHE A 88 -4.97 -1.38 -18.18
N PRO A 89 -5.63 -0.26 -18.54
CA PRO A 89 -7.05 -0.25 -18.95
C PRO A 89 -7.31 -1.00 -20.25
N ASN A 90 -6.34 -1.05 -21.16
CA ASN A 90 -6.42 -1.71 -22.45
C ASN A 90 -6.05 -3.19 -22.44
N MET A 91 -5.75 -3.73 -21.26
CA MET A 91 -5.47 -5.15 -21.04
C MET A 91 -6.63 -5.80 -20.31
N THR A 92 -6.80 -7.10 -20.51
CA THR A 92 -7.77 -7.89 -19.75
C THR A 92 -7.40 -8.00 -18.27
N VAL A 93 -8.35 -8.41 -17.44
CA VAL A 93 -8.13 -8.71 -16.01
C VAL A 93 -7.00 -9.73 -15.85
N GLU A 94 -7.03 -10.83 -16.63
CA GLU A 94 -6.00 -11.88 -16.56
C GLU A 94 -4.62 -11.35 -16.96
N GLU A 95 -4.51 -10.59 -18.04
CA GLU A 95 -3.25 -9.98 -18.48
C GLU A 95 -2.68 -9.03 -17.44
N ASN A 96 -3.53 -8.22 -16.78
CA ASN A 96 -3.11 -7.34 -15.68
C ASN A 96 -2.47 -8.13 -14.53
N ILE A 97 -3.07 -9.27 -14.12
CA ILE A 97 -2.51 -10.12 -13.07
C ILE A 97 -1.20 -10.76 -13.52
N ARG A 98 -1.14 -11.29 -14.74
CA ARG A 98 0.06 -11.93 -15.29
C ARG A 98 1.25 -10.98 -15.39
N ILE A 99 1.04 -9.71 -15.75
CA ILE A 99 2.10 -8.67 -15.72
C ILE A 99 2.70 -8.52 -14.34
N GLY A 100 1.88 -8.55 -13.27
CA GLY A 100 2.37 -8.50 -11.89
C GLY A 100 3.38 -9.61 -11.56
N ALA A 101 3.25 -10.75 -12.21
CA ALA A 101 4.13 -11.92 -12.03
C ALA A 101 5.37 -11.96 -12.96
N MET A 102 5.59 -10.94 -13.80
CA MET A 102 6.66 -10.99 -14.81
C MET A 102 8.07 -11.11 -14.23
N LEU A 103 8.29 -10.60 -13.04
CA LEU A 103 9.58 -10.66 -12.34
C LEU A 103 9.78 -11.99 -11.59
N LEU A 104 8.76 -12.84 -11.50
CA LEU A 104 8.89 -14.14 -10.84
C LEU A 104 9.60 -15.14 -11.76
N SER A 105 10.53 -15.89 -11.16
CA SER A 105 11.07 -17.11 -11.76
C SER A 105 10.19 -18.30 -11.34
N GLY A 106 9.77 -19.16 -12.29
CA GLY A 106 9.02 -20.38 -12.02
C GLY A 106 7.55 -20.35 -12.46
N ASN A 107 6.68 -21.12 -11.78
CA ASN A 107 5.27 -21.28 -12.19
C ASN A 107 4.46 -20.02 -11.95
N ARG A 108 4.17 -19.30 -13.05
CA ARG A 108 3.37 -18.06 -13.03
C ARG A 108 1.86 -18.33 -12.99
N ASP A 109 1.41 -19.55 -13.27
CA ASP A 109 -0.04 -19.85 -13.29
C ASP A 109 -0.65 -19.93 -11.89
N SER A 110 0.16 -20.27 -10.87
CA SER A 110 -0.28 -20.24 -9.46
C SER A 110 -0.72 -18.85 -9.00
N VAL A 111 -0.22 -17.79 -9.64
CA VAL A 111 -0.58 -16.39 -9.32
C VAL A 111 -2.04 -16.09 -9.66
N LEU A 112 -2.54 -16.63 -10.77
CA LEU A 112 -3.96 -16.49 -11.15
C LEU A 112 -4.87 -17.16 -10.12
N THR A 113 -4.50 -18.36 -9.66
CA THR A 113 -5.26 -19.08 -8.64
C THR A 113 -5.34 -18.23 -7.37
N THR A 114 -4.22 -17.74 -6.85
CA THR A 114 -4.20 -16.87 -5.66
C THR A 114 -5.03 -15.62 -5.85
N ALA A 115 -4.90 -14.92 -6.98
CA ALA A 115 -5.67 -13.71 -7.27
C ALA A 115 -7.18 -13.96 -7.33
N TYR A 116 -7.59 -15.08 -7.93
CA TYR A 116 -8.99 -15.47 -8.06
C TYR A 116 -9.59 -16.01 -6.76
N ASP A 117 -8.79 -16.58 -5.88
CA ASP A 117 -9.22 -17.01 -4.55
C ASP A 117 -9.38 -15.81 -3.60
N LEU A 118 -8.58 -14.74 -3.80
CA LEU A 118 -8.76 -13.47 -3.10
C LEU A 118 -9.99 -12.70 -3.61
N PHE A 119 -10.18 -12.68 -4.92
CA PHE A 119 -11.24 -11.92 -5.58
C PHE A 119 -11.93 -12.77 -6.64
N PRO A 120 -12.92 -13.62 -6.27
CA PRO A 120 -13.62 -14.52 -7.23
C PRO A 120 -14.22 -13.79 -8.43
N LEU A 121 -14.70 -12.56 -8.23
CA LEU A 121 -15.21 -11.70 -9.28
C LEU A 121 -14.20 -11.50 -10.44
N LEU A 122 -12.91 -11.45 -10.15
CA LEU A 122 -11.88 -11.29 -11.17
C LEU A 122 -11.77 -12.53 -12.09
N ARG A 123 -12.07 -13.72 -11.55
CA ARG A 123 -12.15 -14.96 -12.34
C ARG A 123 -13.29 -14.91 -13.35
N GLU A 124 -14.47 -14.46 -12.91
CA GLU A 124 -15.64 -14.34 -13.77
C GLU A 124 -15.43 -13.34 -14.92
N ARG A 125 -14.61 -12.31 -14.66
CA ARG A 125 -14.33 -11.21 -15.59
C ARG A 125 -12.95 -11.30 -16.24
N ARG A 126 -12.29 -12.46 -16.20
CA ARG A 126 -10.88 -12.62 -16.63
C ARG A 126 -10.57 -12.10 -18.02
N SER A 127 -11.51 -12.22 -18.96
CA SER A 127 -11.37 -11.77 -20.35
C SER A 127 -11.88 -10.35 -20.60
N GLN A 128 -12.43 -9.68 -19.58
CA GLN A 128 -12.93 -8.31 -19.66
C GLN A 128 -11.77 -7.32 -19.63
N LEU A 129 -11.84 -6.24 -20.42
CA LEU A 129 -10.85 -5.15 -20.36
C LEU A 129 -10.93 -4.44 -19.00
N ALA A 130 -9.79 -4.25 -18.37
CA ALA A 130 -9.70 -3.68 -17.02
C ALA A 130 -10.27 -2.25 -16.95
N GLY A 131 -10.16 -1.48 -18.02
CA GLY A 131 -10.73 -0.13 -18.11
C GLY A 131 -12.26 -0.07 -18.03
N THR A 132 -12.97 -1.20 -18.25
CA THR A 132 -14.43 -1.29 -18.21
C THR A 132 -14.96 -1.77 -16.86
N LEU A 133 -14.08 -2.09 -15.92
CA LEU A 133 -14.44 -2.43 -14.55
C LEU A 133 -14.86 -1.19 -13.76
N SER A 134 -15.71 -1.39 -12.74
CA SER A 134 -15.98 -0.32 -11.76
C SER A 134 -14.71 0.08 -10.99
N GLY A 135 -14.67 1.29 -10.42
CA GLY A 135 -13.51 1.77 -9.65
C GLY A 135 -13.09 0.79 -8.54
N GLY A 136 -14.04 0.24 -7.77
CA GLY A 136 -13.75 -0.74 -6.75
C GLY A 136 -13.18 -2.05 -7.30
N GLN A 137 -13.67 -2.51 -8.46
CA GLN A 137 -13.13 -3.70 -9.14
C GLN A 137 -11.72 -3.44 -9.68
N GLN A 138 -11.44 -2.22 -10.16
CA GLN A 138 -10.09 -1.84 -10.58
C GLN A 138 -9.12 -1.79 -9.39
N LYS A 139 -9.55 -1.31 -8.21
CA LYS A 139 -8.74 -1.34 -6.98
C LYS A 139 -8.44 -2.79 -6.56
N MET A 140 -9.42 -3.70 -6.60
CA MET A 140 -9.20 -5.14 -6.34
C MET A 140 -8.21 -5.75 -7.34
N LEU A 141 -8.34 -5.42 -8.63
CA LEU A 141 -7.41 -5.89 -9.67
C LEU A 141 -6.00 -5.32 -9.46
N GLY A 142 -5.88 -4.04 -9.09
CA GLY A 142 -4.60 -3.40 -8.77
C GLY A 142 -3.91 -4.09 -7.59
N LEU A 143 -4.67 -4.41 -6.53
CA LEU A 143 -4.16 -5.14 -5.37
C LEU A 143 -3.74 -6.58 -5.75
N ALA A 144 -4.58 -7.30 -6.50
CA ALA A 144 -4.26 -8.65 -7.01
C ALA A 144 -2.98 -8.64 -7.83
N ARG A 145 -2.78 -7.64 -8.70
CA ARG A 145 -1.56 -7.45 -9.49
C ARG A 145 -0.33 -7.17 -8.61
N GLY A 146 -0.48 -6.32 -7.58
CA GLY A 146 0.59 -6.04 -6.62
C GLY A 146 1.02 -7.29 -5.84
N LEU A 147 0.07 -8.10 -5.40
CA LEU A 147 0.31 -9.37 -4.71
C LEU A 147 0.89 -10.45 -5.65
N ALA A 148 0.55 -10.40 -6.94
CA ALA A 148 1.09 -11.30 -7.95
C ALA A 148 2.61 -11.28 -8.04
N LEU A 149 3.26 -10.17 -7.69
CA LEU A 149 4.72 -10.04 -7.59
C LEU A 149 5.29 -10.89 -6.44
N ARG A 150 4.47 -11.36 -5.48
CA ARG A 150 4.91 -11.97 -4.21
C ARG A 150 5.97 -11.10 -3.51
N PRO A 151 5.67 -9.84 -3.24
CA PRO A 151 6.66 -8.91 -2.71
C PRO A 151 7.02 -9.26 -1.26
N LYS A 152 8.21 -8.85 -0.81
CA LYS A 152 8.58 -8.86 0.60
C LYS A 152 7.89 -7.74 1.38
N LEU A 153 7.71 -6.59 0.70
CA LEU A 153 6.99 -5.43 1.19
C LEU A 153 6.01 -4.96 0.12
N LEU A 154 4.73 -4.92 0.44
CA LEU A 154 3.69 -4.31 -0.39
C LEU A 154 3.31 -2.93 0.17
N LEU A 155 3.40 -1.92 -0.66
CA LEU A 155 2.98 -0.55 -0.39
C LEU A 155 1.64 -0.33 -1.07
N VAL A 156 0.62 0.12 -0.32
CA VAL A 156 -0.74 0.30 -0.84
C VAL A 156 -1.22 1.72 -0.52
N ASP A 157 -1.58 2.46 -1.57
CA ASP A 157 -1.92 3.88 -1.51
C ASP A 157 -3.43 4.08 -1.64
N GLU A 158 -4.08 4.64 -0.61
CA GLU A 158 -5.50 5.00 -0.53
C GLU A 158 -6.47 3.90 -1.09
N PRO A 159 -6.35 2.65 -0.63
CA PRO A 159 -7.15 1.56 -1.20
C PRO A 159 -8.66 1.67 -0.89
N SER A 160 -9.05 2.37 0.19
CA SER A 160 -10.46 2.49 0.59
C SER A 160 -11.21 3.62 -0.11
N GLU A 161 -10.51 4.56 -0.74
CA GLU A 161 -11.14 5.74 -1.34
C GLU A 161 -12.21 5.38 -2.38
N GLY A 162 -13.41 5.94 -2.21
CA GLY A 162 -14.54 5.73 -3.12
C GLY A 162 -15.13 4.32 -3.12
N LEU A 163 -14.78 3.47 -2.13
CA LEU A 163 -15.31 2.13 -2.01
C LEU A 163 -16.60 2.06 -1.17
N MET A 164 -17.49 1.18 -1.58
CA MET A 164 -18.57 0.72 -0.69
C MET A 164 -18.00 -0.16 0.44
N PRO A 165 -18.62 -0.19 1.64
CA PRO A 165 -18.12 -0.95 2.79
C PRO A 165 -17.82 -2.43 2.49
N ILE A 166 -18.65 -3.09 1.67
CA ILE A 166 -18.43 -4.49 1.28
C ILE A 166 -17.12 -4.70 0.50
N ASN A 167 -16.76 -3.77 -0.37
CA ASN A 167 -15.52 -3.85 -1.16
C ASN A 167 -14.30 -3.55 -0.29
N MET A 168 -14.44 -2.65 0.67
CA MET A 168 -13.40 -2.36 1.66
C MET A 168 -13.06 -3.60 2.50
N GLU A 169 -14.08 -4.35 2.93
CA GLU A 169 -13.88 -5.60 3.68
C GLU A 169 -13.14 -6.65 2.85
N LEU A 170 -13.45 -6.78 1.56
CA LEU A 170 -12.72 -7.69 0.66
C LEU A 170 -11.23 -7.30 0.52
N ILE A 171 -10.93 -6.02 0.41
CA ILE A 171 -9.55 -5.53 0.37
C ILE A 171 -8.84 -5.80 1.71
N ALA A 172 -9.49 -5.51 2.84
CA ALA A 172 -8.92 -5.78 4.16
C ALA A 172 -8.58 -7.26 4.36
N ARG A 173 -9.49 -8.16 3.96
CA ARG A 173 -9.25 -9.62 4.01
C ARG A 173 -8.09 -10.05 3.11
N ALA A 174 -7.95 -9.45 1.92
CA ALA A 174 -6.83 -9.75 1.03
C ALA A 174 -5.49 -9.30 1.62
N LEU A 175 -5.45 -8.16 2.30
CA LEU A 175 -4.26 -7.68 3.01
C LEU A 175 -3.90 -8.58 4.20
N LEU A 176 -4.90 -9.02 5.01
CA LEU A 176 -4.68 -9.97 6.10
C LEU A 176 -4.13 -11.30 5.57
N LYS A 177 -4.72 -11.86 4.51
CA LYS A 177 -4.22 -13.10 3.91
C LYS A 177 -2.79 -12.95 3.39
N ALA A 178 -2.44 -11.80 2.80
CA ALA A 178 -1.08 -11.50 2.37
C ALA A 178 -0.10 -11.53 3.57
N THR A 179 -0.50 -10.97 4.72
CA THR A 179 0.37 -11.03 5.92
C THR A 179 0.51 -12.44 6.50
N ASP A 180 -0.55 -13.26 6.44
CA ASP A 180 -0.49 -14.68 6.84
C ASP A 180 0.45 -15.48 5.93
N GLU A 181 0.61 -15.07 4.67
CA GLU A 181 1.56 -15.63 3.71
C GLU A 181 2.99 -15.03 3.86
N GLY A 182 3.23 -14.19 4.85
CA GLY A 182 4.54 -13.61 5.19
C GLY A 182 4.88 -12.31 4.44
N ILE A 183 3.95 -11.72 3.68
CA ILE A 183 4.14 -10.43 3.01
C ILE A 183 3.98 -9.32 4.05
N SER A 184 4.97 -8.45 4.18
CA SER A 184 4.85 -7.23 4.98
C SER A 184 4.08 -6.16 4.18
N VAL A 185 3.19 -5.41 4.84
CA VAL A 185 2.33 -4.43 4.17
C VAL A 185 2.39 -3.07 4.86
N LEU A 186 2.61 -2.02 4.08
CA LEU A 186 2.40 -0.64 4.53
C LEU A 186 1.24 -0.04 3.73
N VAL A 187 0.13 0.20 4.42
CA VAL A 187 -1.07 0.82 3.83
C VAL A 187 -1.12 2.27 4.24
N VAL A 188 -1.26 3.18 3.30
CA VAL A 188 -1.63 4.57 3.61
C VAL A 188 -3.09 4.80 3.25
N ASP A 189 -3.84 5.42 4.15
CA ASP A 189 -5.24 5.74 3.92
C ASP A 189 -5.65 6.97 4.74
N ALA A 190 -6.66 7.70 4.27
CA ALA A 190 -7.29 8.76 5.01
C ALA A 190 -8.39 8.22 5.95
N SER A 191 -8.95 7.05 5.66
CA SER A 191 -9.99 6.38 6.43
C SER A 191 -9.41 5.38 7.45
N PHE A 192 -9.94 5.40 8.66
CA PHE A 192 -9.61 4.42 9.70
C PHE A 192 -10.26 3.05 9.49
N ASP A 193 -11.37 2.98 8.77
CA ASP A 193 -12.19 1.77 8.72
C ASP A 193 -11.44 0.56 8.16
N LEU A 194 -10.75 0.74 7.04
CA LEU A 194 -9.91 -0.31 6.46
C LEU A 194 -8.70 -0.61 7.35
N LEU A 195 -8.02 0.43 7.83
CA LEU A 195 -6.80 0.28 8.62
C LEU A 195 -7.06 -0.45 9.94
N ARG A 196 -8.20 -0.19 10.59
CA ARG A 196 -8.62 -0.87 11.82
C ARG A 196 -8.82 -2.37 11.61
N ILE A 197 -9.28 -2.80 10.45
CA ILE A 197 -9.49 -4.21 10.14
C ILE A 197 -8.17 -4.88 9.74
N ALA A 198 -7.38 -4.22 8.88
CA ALA A 198 -6.23 -4.82 8.22
C ALA A 198 -4.91 -4.68 9.00
N CYS A 199 -4.77 -3.65 9.85
CA CYS A 199 -3.47 -3.29 10.43
C CYS A 199 -3.39 -3.60 11.93
N LYS A 200 -2.24 -4.10 12.38
CA LYS A 200 -1.92 -4.34 13.80
C LYS A 200 -1.39 -3.10 14.50
N ARG A 201 -0.94 -2.11 13.73
CA ARG A 201 -0.35 -0.86 14.23
C ARG A 201 -0.56 0.26 13.24
N LEU A 202 -0.75 1.46 13.75
CA LEU A 202 -0.95 2.68 12.97
C LEU A 202 0.10 3.72 13.33
N TYR A 203 0.65 4.39 12.32
CA TYR A 203 1.34 5.66 12.47
C TYR A 203 0.40 6.79 12.05
N VAL A 204 0.42 7.89 12.79
CA VAL A 204 -0.33 9.10 12.44
C VAL A 204 0.62 10.12 11.85
N MET A 205 0.27 10.65 10.69
CA MET A 205 1.06 11.66 9.98
C MET A 205 0.29 12.98 9.89
N ASP A 206 0.94 14.05 10.29
CA ASP A 206 0.43 15.41 10.13
C ASP A 206 1.55 16.34 9.65
N ASN A 207 1.26 17.21 8.68
CA ASN A 207 2.20 18.19 8.14
C ASN A 207 3.62 17.65 7.84
N GLY A 208 3.70 16.44 7.30
CA GLY A 208 4.97 15.83 6.89
C GLY A 208 5.76 15.13 8.02
N ILE A 209 5.25 15.11 9.25
CA ILE A 209 5.87 14.45 10.40
C ILE A 209 4.99 13.34 10.96
N LEU A 210 5.58 12.37 11.68
CA LEU A 210 4.82 11.40 12.46
C LEU A 210 4.55 11.97 13.85
N THR A 211 3.28 11.99 14.25
CA THR A 211 2.83 12.50 15.56
C THR A 211 2.68 11.40 16.59
N GLY A 212 2.60 10.14 16.17
CA GLY A 212 2.52 9.00 17.08
C GLY A 212 2.40 7.65 16.36
N SER A 213 2.49 6.57 17.16
CA SER A 213 2.24 5.20 16.74
C SER A 213 1.30 4.53 17.73
N TYR A 214 0.27 3.86 17.24
CA TYR A 214 -0.87 3.36 18.02
C TYR A 214 -1.30 1.98 17.55
N ARG A 215 -1.90 1.20 18.44
CA ARG A 215 -2.63 -0.02 18.08
C ARG A 215 -4.10 0.33 17.85
N PRO A 216 -4.81 -0.30 16.93
CA PRO A 216 -6.22 -0.01 16.71
C PRO A 216 -7.11 -0.16 17.95
N GLY A 217 -6.72 -1.00 18.93
CA GLY A 217 -7.40 -1.17 20.21
C GLY A 217 -7.12 -0.09 21.26
N ASP A 218 -6.11 0.77 21.06
CA ASP A 218 -5.77 1.85 22.00
C ASP A 218 -6.81 2.98 21.99
N PHE A 219 -7.73 2.94 21.00
CA PHE A 219 -8.77 3.92 20.83
C PHE A 219 -10.14 3.24 20.98
N SER A 220 -10.81 3.53 22.08
CA SER A 220 -12.16 3.04 22.36
C SER A 220 -13.23 3.60 21.41
N ASN A 221 -12.88 4.63 20.63
CA ASN A 221 -13.77 5.26 19.67
C ASN A 221 -12.98 5.76 18.44
N PRO A 222 -13.29 5.29 17.18
CA PRO A 222 -12.70 5.82 15.95
C PRO A 222 -12.86 7.34 15.79
N ASP A 223 -14.00 7.89 16.28
CA ASP A 223 -14.25 9.32 16.25
C ASP A 223 -13.28 10.12 17.14
N GLN A 224 -12.80 9.51 18.22
CA GLN A 224 -11.80 10.11 19.09
C GLN A 224 -10.43 10.23 18.42
N LEU A 225 -10.07 9.25 17.63
CA LEU A 225 -8.84 9.24 16.81
C LEU A 225 -8.96 10.28 15.70
N ALA A 226 -10.09 10.29 15.00
CA ALA A 226 -10.40 11.29 13.98
C ALA A 226 -10.38 12.71 14.55
N ALA A 227 -11.01 12.95 15.70
CA ALA A 227 -11.02 14.23 16.39
C ALA A 227 -9.63 14.67 16.85
N THR A 228 -8.85 13.76 17.43
CA THR A 228 -7.54 14.08 18.01
C THR A 228 -6.48 14.36 16.93
N TYR A 229 -6.49 13.60 15.82
CA TYR A 229 -5.40 13.62 14.84
C TYR A 229 -5.80 14.10 13.44
N LEU A 230 -7.08 14.04 13.09
CA LEU A 230 -7.56 14.53 11.79
C LEU A 230 -8.25 15.89 11.89
N GLY A 231 -8.37 16.46 13.11
CA GLY A 231 -9.01 17.75 13.32
C GLY A 231 -10.50 17.75 12.94
N ALA A 232 -11.18 16.62 13.00
CA ALA A 232 -12.62 16.50 12.82
C ALA A 232 -13.31 16.94 14.11
N GLY A 233 -13.41 18.27 14.33
CA GLY A 233 -14.04 18.80 15.55
C GLY A 233 -13.69 20.26 15.80
N ALA A 234 -13.79 21.12 14.79
CA ALA A 234 -13.92 22.56 14.95
C ALA A 234 -14.84 23.12 13.86
#